data_8133113c2d9c3b4d13cd00f5adc2f820
#
_entry.id   8133113c2d9c3b4d13cd00f5adc2f820
#
_cell.length_a   1.000
_cell.length_b   1.000
_cell.length_c   1.000
_cell.angle_alpha   90.00
_cell.angle_beta   90.00
_cell.angle_gamma   90.00
#
_symmetry.space_group_name_H-M   'P 1'
#
loop_
_entity.id
_entity.type
_entity.pdbx_description
1 polymer ?
#
loop_
_entity_poly.entity_id
_entity_poly.type
_entity_poly.pdbx_seq_one_letter_code
_entity_poly.pdbx_strand_id
1 'polypeptide(L)'
;MISLRSCGFVAVLALCLSVRPAPTGEQKPSELITRDRIQLNLAGAERIVAEAKKKAEELKLKVNIAVVDDGGHLLSFARMDGARPASGYTAITKAVTAATFRQETGSLPPKGEPDVLLNLSLQNAGLPAAGSSPR
;
A
#
# COMPACT_ATOMS: atom_id res chain seq x y z
N MET A 1 59.83 -43.82 -66.74
CA MET A 1 60.31 -42.50 -66.32
C MET A 1 59.13 -41.78 -65.61
N ILE A 2 59.41 -41.33 -64.40
CA ILE A 2 58.68 -40.28 -63.70
C ILE A 2 57.33 -40.72 -63.04
N SER A 3 57.37 -41.23 -61.87
CA SER A 3 57.00 -40.74 -60.54
C SER A 3 55.90 -39.69 -60.45
N LEU A 4 54.80 -40.10 -59.83
CA LEU A 4 53.85 -39.11 -59.29
C LEU A 4 53.44 -39.53 -57.90
N ARG A 5 53.82 -38.70 -56.94
CA ARG A 5 53.61 -38.82 -55.52
C ARG A 5 52.16 -38.49 -55.18
N SER A 6 51.52 -39.42 -54.52
CA SER A 6 50.25 -39.25 -53.87
C SER A 6 50.40 -38.34 -52.63
N CYS A 7 49.69 -37.22 -52.62
CA CYS A 7 49.56 -36.35 -51.44
C CYS A 7 48.19 -36.56 -50.84
N GLY A 8 48.18 -37.26 -49.71
CA GLY A 8 46.96 -37.52 -48.96
C GLY A 8 46.43 -36.26 -48.26
N PHE A 9 45.23 -35.88 -48.58
CA PHE A 9 44.53 -34.81 -47.89
C PHE A 9 43.75 -35.40 -46.70
N VAL A 10 44.30 -35.20 -45.53
CA VAL A 10 43.59 -35.55 -44.28
C VAL A 10 42.62 -34.43 -43.98
N ALA A 11 41.31 -34.68 -44.21
CA ALA A 11 40.25 -33.78 -43.82
C ALA A 11 40.01 -33.94 -42.32
N VAL A 12 40.48 -32.96 -41.55
CA VAL A 12 40.15 -32.82 -40.13
C VAL A 12 38.77 -32.23 -40.04
N LEU A 13 37.79 -33.08 -39.72
CA LEU A 13 36.42 -32.66 -39.45
C LEU A 13 36.35 -32.03 -38.06
N ALA A 14 36.47 -30.71 -37.99
CA ALA A 14 36.27 -29.96 -36.75
C ALA A 14 34.78 -29.98 -36.38
N LEU A 15 34.43 -30.83 -35.43
CA LEU A 15 33.12 -30.88 -34.83
C LEU A 15 32.99 -29.69 -33.86
N CYS A 16 32.51 -28.53 -34.36
CA CYS A 16 32.15 -27.42 -33.50
C CYS A 16 30.92 -27.81 -32.68
N LEU A 17 31.13 -28.21 -31.43
CA LEU A 17 30.05 -28.23 -30.42
C LEU A 17 29.61 -26.78 -30.18
N SER A 18 28.54 -26.36 -30.84
CA SER A 18 27.82 -25.16 -30.50
C SER A 18 27.13 -25.39 -29.16
N VAL A 19 27.82 -25.02 -28.08
CA VAL A 19 27.20 -24.84 -26.77
C VAL A 19 26.22 -23.68 -26.91
N ARG A 20 24.94 -24.00 -27.09
CA ARG A 20 23.86 -23.01 -26.96
C ARG A 20 23.82 -22.62 -25.48
N PRO A 21 24.02 -21.33 -25.12
CA PRO A 21 23.74 -20.89 -23.77
C PRO A 21 22.27 -21.21 -23.49
N ALA A 22 22.00 -21.87 -22.36
CA ALA A 22 20.65 -22.03 -21.87
C ALA A 22 19.99 -20.64 -21.78
N PRO A 23 18.73 -20.48 -22.15
CA PRO A 23 18.06 -19.22 -21.94
C PRO A 23 18.06 -18.97 -20.42
N THR A 24 18.90 -18.05 -19.99
CA THR A 24 18.77 -17.45 -18.67
C THR A 24 17.39 -16.82 -18.72
N GLY A 25 16.43 -17.41 -18.01
CA GLY A 25 15.08 -16.89 -17.93
C GLY A 25 15.14 -15.52 -17.25
N GLU A 26 15.34 -14.50 -18.05
CA GLU A 26 15.22 -13.13 -17.66
C GLU A 26 13.75 -12.91 -17.36
N GLN A 27 13.40 -13.06 -16.08
CA GLN A 27 12.03 -12.82 -15.61
C GLN A 27 11.67 -11.40 -16.00
N LYS A 28 10.66 -11.30 -16.86
CA LYS A 28 10.13 -10.03 -17.34
C LYS A 28 9.79 -9.16 -16.12
N PRO A 29 10.35 -7.96 -15.95
CA PRO A 29 10.13 -7.12 -14.78
C PRO A 29 8.65 -6.89 -14.44
N SER A 30 7.77 -7.04 -15.43
CA SER A 30 6.31 -6.95 -15.29
C SER A 30 5.68 -8.09 -14.47
N GLU A 31 6.35 -9.22 -14.30
CA GLU A 31 5.84 -10.36 -13.51
C GLU A 31 6.14 -10.22 -12.02
N LEU A 32 7.10 -9.37 -11.65
CA LEU A 32 7.48 -9.10 -10.27
C LEU A 32 6.75 -7.89 -9.68
N ILE A 33 6.00 -7.15 -10.49
CA ILE A 33 5.35 -5.91 -10.09
C ILE A 33 3.89 -5.90 -10.57
N THR A 34 2.94 -5.77 -9.67
CA THR A 34 1.54 -5.50 -10.03
C THR A 34 1.37 -4.01 -10.31
N ARG A 35 1.08 -3.64 -11.57
CA ARG A 35 0.98 -2.23 -12.00
C ARG A 35 -0.45 -1.70 -12.07
N ASP A 36 -1.44 -2.57 -12.04
CA ASP A 36 -2.85 -2.23 -12.30
C ASP A 36 -3.65 -1.96 -11.00
N ARG A 37 -3.02 -1.26 -10.05
CA ARG A 37 -3.74 -0.82 -8.84
C ARG A 37 -4.26 0.59 -9.04
N ILE A 38 -5.57 0.76 -8.88
CA ILE A 38 -6.17 2.08 -8.76
C ILE A 38 -5.79 2.63 -7.39
N GLN A 39 -5.07 3.75 -7.37
CA GLN A 39 -4.64 4.41 -6.14
C GLN A 39 -5.27 5.80 -6.05
N LEU A 40 -5.73 6.14 -4.85
CA LEU A 40 -6.14 7.50 -4.53
C LEU A 40 -4.89 8.40 -4.50
N ASN A 41 -4.92 9.49 -5.25
CA ASN A 41 -3.87 10.51 -5.22
C ASN A 41 -4.23 11.66 -4.26
N LEU A 42 -3.28 12.56 -4.00
CA LEU A 42 -3.49 13.69 -3.08
C LEU A 42 -4.66 14.59 -3.52
N ALA A 43 -4.78 14.90 -4.81
CA ALA A 43 -5.85 15.74 -5.31
C ALA A 43 -7.24 15.12 -5.06
N GLY A 44 -7.36 13.82 -5.22
CA GLY A 44 -8.58 13.08 -4.86
C GLY A 44 -8.86 13.11 -3.37
N ALA A 45 -7.83 12.94 -2.54
CA ALA A 45 -7.95 13.01 -1.09
C ALA A 45 -8.38 14.40 -0.60
N GLU A 46 -7.82 15.46 -1.16
CA GLU A 46 -8.19 16.84 -0.85
C GLU A 46 -9.66 17.15 -1.23
N ARG A 47 -10.11 16.64 -2.37
CA ARG A 47 -11.50 16.75 -2.77
C ARG A 47 -12.44 16.05 -1.80
N ILE A 48 -12.09 14.84 -1.35
CA ILE A 48 -12.88 14.12 -0.34
C ILE A 48 -12.96 14.94 0.95
N VAL A 49 -11.84 15.50 1.42
CA VAL A 49 -11.82 16.35 2.61
C VAL A 49 -12.70 17.58 2.43
N ALA A 50 -12.65 18.24 1.28
CA ALA A 50 -13.49 19.43 1.00
C ALA A 50 -14.99 19.10 1.05
N GLU A 51 -15.42 18.04 0.40
CA GLU A 51 -16.82 17.61 0.42
C GLU A 51 -17.27 17.16 1.82
N ALA A 52 -16.39 16.45 2.54
CA ALA A 52 -16.69 16.04 3.92
C ALA A 52 -16.85 17.25 4.88
N LYS A 53 -16.01 18.27 4.74
CA LYS A 53 -16.16 19.53 5.50
C LYS A 53 -17.50 20.19 5.22
N LYS A 54 -17.83 20.36 3.93
CA LYS A 54 -19.11 20.94 3.52
C LYS A 54 -20.29 20.20 4.13
N LYS A 55 -20.24 18.86 4.08
CA LYS A 55 -21.30 18.04 4.68
C LYS A 55 -21.37 18.18 6.19
N ALA A 56 -20.24 18.26 6.88
CA ALA A 56 -20.18 18.48 8.31
C ALA A 56 -20.76 19.85 8.70
N GLU A 57 -20.51 20.90 7.91
CA GLU A 57 -21.08 22.24 8.10
C GLU A 57 -22.60 22.25 7.96
N GLU A 58 -23.11 21.58 6.92
CA GLU A 58 -24.58 21.41 6.73
C GLU A 58 -25.22 20.73 7.95
N LEU A 59 -24.54 19.74 8.52
CA LEU A 59 -24.99 19.00 9.70
C LEU A 59 -24.68 19.71 11.01
N LYS A 60 -24.04 20.88 10.98
CA LYS A 60 -23.60 21.67 12.15
C LYS A 60 -22.65 20.87 13.07
N LEU A 61 -21.87 19.96 12.49
CA LEU A 61 -20.89 19.14 13.20
C LEU A 61 -19.49 19.72 13.07
N LYS A 62 -18.69 19.57 14.13
CA LYS A 62 -17.26 19.91 14.16
C LYS A 62 -16.48 18.61 14.22
N VAL A 63 -15.81 18.26 13.14
CA VAL A 63 -15.18 16.93 12.95
C VAL A 63 -13.72 17.02 12.58
N ASN A 64 -13.01 15.92 12.83
CA ASN A 64 -11.70 15.65 12.27
C ASN A 64 -11.88 14.68 11.11
N ILE A 65 -11.22 14.94 10.00
CA ILE A 65 -11.31 14.15 8.75
C ILE A 65 -9.91 13.68 8.40
N ALA A 66 -9.75 12.39 8.22
CA ALA A 66 -8.50 11.78 7.77
C ALA A 66 -8.76 10.92 6.53
N VAL A 67 -7.94 11.08 5.51
CA VAL A 67 -7.95 10.29 4.28
C VAL A 67 -6.62 9.61 4.13
N VAL A 68 -6.64 8.30 3.98
CA VAL A 68 -5.46 7.45 3.82
C VAL A 68 -5.51 6.72 2.48
N ASP A 69 -4.36 6.23 2.02
CA ASP A 69 -4.29 5.32 0.87
C ASP A 69 -4.70 3.89 1.25
N ASP A 70 -4.65 2.97 0.30
CA ASP A 70 -4.97 1.56 0.48
C ASP A 70 -3.97 0.80 1.38
N GLY A 71 -2.79 1.37 1.62
CA GLY A 71 -1.78 0.89 2.56
C GLY A 71 -1.94 1.46 3.97
N GLY A 72 -2.88 2.38 4.18
CA GLY A 72 -3.08 3.06 5.45
C GLY A 72 -2.19 4.29 5.67
N HIS A 73 -1.47 4.78 4.63
CA HIS A 73 -0.66 5.98 4.76
C HIS A 73 -1.51 7.24 4.59
N LEU A 74 -1.26 8.22 5.44
CA LEU A 74 -2.01 9.46 5.46
C LEU A 74 -1.75 10.28 4.19
N LEU A 75 -2.81 10.58 3.44
CA LEU A 75 -2.78 11.47 2.29
C LEU A 75 -3.22 12.89 2.65
N SER A 76 -4.29 13.04 3.42
CA SER A 76 -4.82 14.34 3.81
C SER A 76 -5.50 14.28 5.16
N PHE A 77 -5.34 15.35 5.94
CA PHE A 77 -5.98 15.51 7.23
C PHE A 77 -6.52 16.93 7.40
N ALA A 78 -7.72 17.04 7.95
CA ALA A 78 -8.28 18.32 8.33
C ALA A 78 -8.96 18.25 9.69
N ARG A 79 -8.67 19.25 10.52
CA ARG A 79 -9.40 19.51 11.76
C ARG A 79 -10.22 20.78 11.59
N MET A 80 -11.53 20.68 11.67
CA MET A 80 -12.41 21.86 11.65
C MET A 80 -12.25 22.67 12.94
N ASP A 81 -12.45 23.97 12.85
CA ASP A 81 -12.44 24.85 14.01
C ASP A 81 -13.52 24.44 15.02
N GLY A 82 -13.11 24.29 16.27
CA GLY A 82 -13.97 23.78 17.34
C GLY A 82 -14.09 22.25 17.38
N ALA A 83 -13.44 21.51 16.47
CA ALA A 83 -13.36 20.06 16.58
C ALA A 83 -12.44 19.66 17.75
N ARG A 84 -12.83 18.58 18.45
CA ARG A 84 -12.11 18.06 19.62
C ARG A 84 -10.67 17.67 19.25
N PRO A 85 -9.64 18.27 19.88
CA PRO A 85 -8.24 17.97 19.52
C PRO A 85 -7.89 16.47 19.62
N ALA A 86 -8.30 15.82 20.72
CA ALA A 86 -8.04 14.40 20.95
C ALA A 86 -8.62 13.46 19.87
N SER A 87 -9.70 13.90 19.21
CA SER A 87 -10.32 13.09 18.14
C SER A 87 -9.54 13.10 16.83
N GLY A 88 -8.50 13.93 16.69
CA GLY A 88 -7.63 13.94 15.52
C GLY A 88 -6.91 12.61 15.35
N TYR A 89 -6.28 12.11 16.41
CA TYR A 89 -5.63 10.80 16.39
C TYR A 89 -6.63 9.67 16.14
N THR A 90 -7.80 9.74 16.76
CA THR A 90 -8.87 8.77 16.53
C THR A 90 -9.30 8.74 15.06
N ALA A 91 -9.43 9.89 14.39
CA ALA A 91 -9.79 9.94 12.97
C ALA A 91 -8.73 9.26 12.10
N ILE A 92 -7.45 9.55 12.33
CA ILE A 92 -6.34 8.92 11.61
C ILE A 92 -6.32 7.42 11.85
N THR A 93 -6.38 6.99 13.11
CA THR A 93 -6.33 5.57 13.47
C THR A 93 -7.50 4.79 12.87
N LYS A 94 -8.71 5.36 12.90
CA LYS A 94 -9.89 4.73 12.28
C LYS A 94 -9.74 4.61 10.76
N ALA A 95 -9.20 5.63 10.10
CA ALA A 95 -8.94 5.59 8.66
C ALA A 95 -7.91 4.50 8.32
N VAL A 96 -6.79 4.42 9.06
CA VAL A 96 -5.77 3.38 8.89
C VAL A 96 -6.36 2.00 9.11
N THR A 97 -7.15 1.81 10.17
CA THR A 97 -7.81 0.53 10.46
C THR A 97 -8.76 0.13 9.34
N ALA A 98 -9.60 1.06 8.87
CA ALA A 98 -10.52 0.79 7.78
C ALA A 98 -9.79 0.35 6.49
N ALA A 99 -8.70 1.01 6.14
CA ALA A 99 -7.90 0.70 4.95
C ALA A 99 -7.18 -0.65 5.07
N THR A 100 -6.53 -0.93 6.21
CA THR A 100 -5.70 -2.11 6.41
C THR A 100 -6.54 -3.38 6.62
N PHE A 101 -7.64 -3.30 7.34
CA PHE A 101 -8.55 -4.42 7.53
C PHE A 101 -9.65 -4.51 6.47
N ARG A 102 -9.77 -3.50 5.60
CA ARG A 102 -10.81 -3.42 4.56
C ARG A 102 -12.22 -3.56 5.11
N GLN A 103 -12.46 -2.94 6.26
CA GLN A 103 -13.72 -2.98 6.99
C GLN A 103 -14.09 -1.58 7.45
N GLU A 104 -15.38 -1.31 7.54
CA GLU A 104 -15.86 -0.13 8.22
C GLU A 104 -15.47 -0.19 9.70
N THR A 105 -14.98 0.91 10.24
CA THR A 105 -14.67 1.03 11.66
C THR A 105 -15.91 1.28 12.52
N GLY A 106 -17.06 1.10 11.95
CA GLY A 106 -18.37 1.05 12.61
C GLY A 106 -18.79 2.32 13.34
N SER A 107 -20.04 2.33 13.73
CA SER A 107 -20.56 3.20 14.79
C SER A 107 -19.92 2.79 16.12
N LEU A 108 -19.76 3.75 17.04
CA LEU A 108 -19.28 3.43 18.40
C LEU A 108 -20.08 2.24 18.96
N PRO A 109 -19.42 1.30 19.64
CA PRO A 109 -20.12 0.22 20.31
C PRO A 109 -21.14 0.78 21.31
N PRO A 110 -22.15 -0.01 21.70
CA PRO A 110 -23.11 0.39 22.70
C PRO A 110 -22.45 0.98 23.94
N LYS A 111 -23.07 1.96 24.55
CA LYS A 111 -22.51 2.68 25.69
C LYS A 111 -22.08 1.72 26.78
N GLY A 112 -20.77 1.65 27.04
CA GLY A 112 -20.19 0.77 28.05
C GLY A 112 -19.36 -0.41 27.48
N GLU A 113 -19.46 -0.68 26.17
CA GLU A 113 -18.58 -1.70 25.55
C GLU A 113 -17.31 -1.08 24.96
N PRO A 114 -16.16 -1.74 25.11
CA PRO A 114 -14.91 -1.24 24.52
C PRO A 114 -14.91 -1.41 22.99
N ASP A 115 -14.52 -0.35 22.27
CA ASP A 115 -14.18 -0.45 20.84
C ASP A 115 -12.84 -1.18 20.71
N VAL A 116 -12.91 -2.51 20.57
CA VAL A 116 -11.73 -3.38 20.53
C VAL A 116 -10.83 -3.04 19.34
N LEU A 117 -11.41 -2.77 18.17
CA LEU A 117 -10.63 -2.43 16.98
C LEU A 117 -9.91 -1.09 17.12
N LEU A 118 -10.60 -0.08 17.64
CA LEU A 118 -9.99 1.21 17.93
C LEU A 118 -8.89 1.08 18.98
N ASN A 119 -9.13 0.34 20.06
CA ASN A 119 -8.15 0.15 21.12
C ASN A 119 -6.90 -0.57 20.61
N LEU A 120 -7.07 -1.62 19.79
CA LEU A 120 -5.96 -2.35 19.18
C LEU A 120 -5.13 -1.45 18.25
N SER A 121 -5.80 -0.64 17.46
CA SER A 121 -5.16 0.31 16.55
C SER A 121 -4.39 1.41 17.30
N LEU A 122 -4.95 1.93 18.40
CA LEU A 122 -4.28 2.92 19.25
C LEU A 122 -3.03 2.32 19.92
N GLN A 123 -3.11 1.08 20.41
CA GLN A 123 -1.97 0.37 20.99
C GLN A 123 -0.86 0.15 19.96
N ASN A 124 -1.21 -0.26 18.73
CA ASN A 124 -0.25 -0.44 17.64
C ASN A 124 0.43 0.88 17.23
N ALA A 125 -0.26 2.01 17.40
CA ALA A 125 0.30 3.33 17.20
C ALA A 125 1.09 3.87 18.41
N GLY A 126 1.27 3.08 19.47
CA GLY A 126 1.91 3.50 20.73
C GLY A 126 1.09 4.50 21.54
N LEU A 127 -0.21 4.60 21.27
CA LEU A 127 -1.11 5.49 21.98
C LEU A 127 -1.88 4.73 23.10
N PRO A 128 -2.25 5.40 24.20
CA PRO A 128 -3.02 4.77 25.26
C PRO A 128 -4.41 4.33 24.74
N ALA A 129 -4.89 3.21 25.22
CA ALA A 129 -6.23 2.72 24.90
C ALA A 129 -7.28 3.78 25.26
N ALA A 130 -8.33 3.86 24.43
CA ALA A 130 -9.46 4.76 24.70
C ALA A 130 -10.12 4.37 26.04
N GLY A 131 -10.11 5.29 26.99
CA GLY A 131 -10.67 5.05 28.34
C GLY A 131 -9.64 4.71 29.42
N SER A 132 -8.34 4.52 29.09
CA SER A 132 -7.29 4.47 30.10
C SER A 132 -7.01 5.89 30.61
N SER A 133 -7.53 6.23 31.77
CA SER A 133 -7.09 7.43 32.51
C SER A 133 -5.68 7.17 33.04
N PRO A 134 -4.70 8.06 32.85
CA PRO A 134 -3.45 7.97 33.59
C PRO A 134 -3.79 8.11 35.08
N ARG A 135 -3.32 7.16 35.86
CA ARG A 135 -3.36 7.26 37.33
C ARG A 135 -2.33 8.26 37.82
#